data_27691914e9e28f2763cbceb6e5cb05f2
#
_entry.id   27691914e9e28f2763cbceb6e5cb05f2
#
_cell.length_a   1.000
_cell.length_b   1.000
_cell.length_c   1.000
_cell.angle_alpha   90.00
_cell.angle_beta   90.00
_cell.angle_gamma   90.00
#
_symmetry.space_group_name_H-M   'P 1'
#
loop_
_entity.id
_entity.type
_entity.pdbx_description
1 polymer ?
#
loop_
_entity_poly.entity_id
_entity_poly.type
_entity_poly.pdbx_seq_one_letter_code
_entity_poly.pdbx_strand_id
1 'polypeptide(L)'
;VEGARRVGDVVRTVGVWVDNDHNTDETAEGGARMYLHEVFKGRYHHQPKVASFPNVKQLDEIYTVGPITVRSACSHHLVPIMGNCWIGIKPGVRVIGLSKFTRVADWVFSRPHIQEEAVMILADEIEKLCEPQGLGIIIKAQHYCMKWRGVKEPQTSMVNSVVRGDFRHDPSLKQEFFELVRQQEALLSS
;
A
#
# COMPACT_ATOMS: atom_id res chain seq x y z
N VAL A 1 -26.69 -0.55 6.29
CA VAL A 1 -27.70 0.31 6.94
C VAL A 1 -27.10 1.06 8.13
N GLU A 2 -26.56 0.39 9.15
CA GLU A 2 -26.00 1.06 10.35
C GLU A 2 -24.80 1.96 10.03
N GLY A 3 -23.87 1.49 9.17
CA GLY A 3 -22.71 2.28 8.74
C GLY A 3 -23.11 3.58 8.03
N ALA A 4 -24.10 3.51 7.13
CA ALA A 4 -24.62 4.68 6.44
C ALA A 4 -25.26 5.68 7.41
N ARG A 5 -26.03 5.18 8.40
CA ARG A 5 -26.62 6.04 9.44
C ARG A 5 -25.55 6.81 10.21
N ARG A 6 -24.49 6.14 10.67
CA ARG A 6 -23.39 6.78 11.41
C ARG A 6 -22.60 7.78 10.55
N VAL A 7 -22.36 7.47 9.29
CA VAL A 7 -21.76 8.43 8.36
C VAL A 7 -22.69 9.63 8.17
N GLY A 8 -23.99 9.40 8.03
CA GLY A 8 -25.00 10.46 7.96
C GLY A 8 -24.96 11.39 9.16
N ASP A 9 -24.85 10.84 10.37
CA ASP A 9 -24.74 11.64 11.61
C ASP A 9 -23.49 12.53 11.60
N VAL A 10 -22.35 12.00 11.13
CA VAL A 10 -21.11 12.80 10.98
C VAL A 10 -21.29 13.91 9.96
N VAL A 11 -21.83 13.59 8.78
CA VAL A 11 -22.05 14.56 7.68
C VAL A 11 -22.97 15.69 8.10
N ARG A 12 -24.04 15.40 8.86
CA ARG A 12 -24.91 16.42 9.47
C ARG A 12 -24.17 17.25 10.51
N THR A 13 -23.41 16.62 11.40
CA THR A 13 -22.68 17.29 12.48
C THR A 13 -21.67 18.31 11.93
N VAL A 14 -21.02 18.01 10.80
CA VAL A 14 -20.06 18.93 10.15
C VAL A 14 -20.73 19.91 9.19
N GLY A 15 -22.07 19.89 9.09
CA GLY A 15 -22.83 20.84 8.29
C GLY A 15 -22.73 20.66 6.78
N VAL A 16 -22.29 19.48 6.32
CA VAL A 16 -22.20 19.15 4.89
C VAL A 16 -23.56 18.75 4.31
N TRP A 17 -24.38 18.12 5.12
CA TRP A 17 -25.73 17.69 4.69
C TRP A 17 -26.75 18.76 5.04
N VAL A 18 -27.38 19.32 4.02
CA VAL A 18 -28.51 20.25 4.14
C VAL A 18 -29.75 19.51 3.63
N ASP A 19 -30.77 19.43 4.45
CA ASP A 19 -32.08 18.93 4.00
C ASP A 19 -32.52 19.75 2.77
N ASN A 20 -32.85 19.08 1.67
CA ASN A 20 -33.19 19.62 0.36
C ASN A 20 -32.04 19.90 -0.62
N ASP A 21 -30.82 19.42 -0.37
CA ASP A 21 -29.76 19.41 -1.38
C ASP A 21 -29.64 18.03 -2.03
N HIS A 22 -30.20 17.90 -3.23
CA HIS A 22 -30.18 16.66 -4.02
C HIS A 22 -28.75 16.14 -4.32
N ASN A 23 -27.72 16.98 -4.23
CA ASN A 23 -26.32 16.54 -4.43
C ASN A 23 -25.78 15.77 -3.23
N THR A 24 -26.39 15.93 -2.05
CA THR A 24 -25.93 15.29 -0.81
C THR A 24 -26.83 14.16 -0.31
N ASP A 25 -27.96 13.89 -0.96
CA ASP A 25 -28.95 12.90 -0.54
C ASP A 25 -28.33 11.49 -0.35
N GLU A 26 -27.47 11.05 -1.25
CA GLU A 26 -26.84 9.73 -1.19
C GLU A 26 -25.43 9.75 -0.56
N THR A 27 -24.93 10.90 -0.08
CA THR A 27 -23.56 11.06 0.42
C THR A 27 -23.24 10.12 1.58
N ALA A 28 -24.16 9.95 2.52
CA ALA A 28 -23.96 9.10 3.68
C ALA A 28 -23.82 7.61 3.30
N GLU A 29 -24.68 7.14 2.39
CA GLU A 29 -24.63 5.75 1.92
C GLU A 29 -23.42 5.52 1.00
N GLY A 30 -23.19 6.42 0.06
CA GLY A 30 -22.05 6.38 -0.85
C GLY A 30 -20.72 6.39 -0.09
N GLY A 31 -20.57 7.27 0.89
CA GLY A 31 -19.39 7.33 1.75
C GLY A 31 -19.18 6.08 2.59
N ALA A 32 -20.25 5.54 3.20
CA ALA A 32 -20.16 4.29 3.95
C ALA A 32 -19.76 3.12 3.05
N ARG A 33 -20.36 3.01 1.87
CA ARG A 33 -20.07 1.96 0.88
C ARG A 33 -18.61 2.04 0.41
N MET A 34 -18.16 3.23 0.05
CA MET A 34 -16.77 3.49 -0.36
C MET A 34 -15.77 3.04 0.70
N TYR A 35 -15.94 3.46 1.95
CA TYR A 35 -14.99 3.08 3.00
C TYR A 35 -15.03 1.59 3.32
N LEU A 36 -16.21 0.96 3.41
CA LEU A 36 -16.33 -0.45 3.79
C LEU A 36 -15.86 -1.41 2.68
N HIS A 37 -16.20 -1.13 1.42
CA HIS A 37 -16.02 -2.09 0.34
C HIS A 37 -14.84 -1.77 -0.60
N GLU A 38 -14.30 -0.55 -0.54
CA GLU A 38 -13.20 -0.12 -1.41
C GLU A 38 -11.97 0.27 -0.60
N VAL A 39 -12.04 1.35 0.19
CA VAL A 39 -10.88 1.94 0.87
C VAL A 39 -10.37 1.04 2.00
N PHE A 40 -11.26 0.41 2.76
CA PHE A 40 -10.90 -0.46 3.90
C PHE A 40 -11.19 -1.94 3.64
N LYS A 41 -11.37 -2.35 2.38
CA LYS A 41 -11.69 -3.75 2.04
C LYS A 41 -10.69 -4.75 2.63
N GLY A 42 -9.40 -4.41 2.72
CA GLY A 42 -8.37 -5.25 3.29
C GLY A 42 -8.53 -5.53 4.79
N ARG A 43 -9.36 -4.74 5.50
CA ARG A 43 -9.68 -4.96 6.90
C ARG A 43 -10.80 -6.01 7.06
N TYR A 44 -11.67 -6.13 6.08
CA TYR A 44 -12.88 -6.95 6.15
C TYR A 44 -12.79 -8.23 5.31
N HIS A 45 -11.87 -8.28 4.35
CA HIS A 45 -11.65 -9.44 3.49
C HIS A 45 -10.39 -10.20 3.91
N HIS A 46 -10.45 -11.52 3.76
CA HIS A 46 -9.28 -12.37 3.96
C HIS A 46 -8.17 -12.05 2.96
N GLN A 47 -6.94 -12.36 3.37
CA GLN A 47 -5.77 -12.28 2.48
C GLN A 47 -6.03 -13.03 1.16
N PRO A 48 -5.63 -12.46 0.02
CA PRO A 48 -5.74 -13.15 -1.26
C PRO A 48 -5.00 -14.50 -1.24
N LYS A 49 -5.62 -15.53 -1.80
CA LYS A 49 -4.94 -16.82 -1.98
C LYS A 49 -3.75 -16.66 -2.90
N VAL A 50 -2.57 -17.01 -2.42
CA VAL A 50 -1.31 -16.96 -3.13
C VAL A 50 -0.76 -18.38 -3.27
N ALA A 51 -0.67 -18.85 -4.51
CA ALA A 51 0.07 -20.07 -4.80
C ALA A 51 1.56 -19.73 -4.77
N SER A 52 2.33 -20.49 -3.99
CA SER A 52 3.78 -20.46 -4.00
C SER A 52 4.32 -21.78 -4.56
N PHE A 53 5.48 -21.72 -5.20
CA PHE A 53 6.10 -22.84 -5.90
C PHE A 53 7.51 -23.07 -5.34
N PRO A 54 8.02 -24.31 -5.34
CA PRO A 54 9.41 -24.58 -5.01
C PRO A 54 10.35 -23.86 -6.00
N ASN A 55 11.45 -23.31 -5.52
CA ASN A 55 12.52 -22.76 -6.36
C ASN A 55 13.42 -23.88 -6.92
N VAL A 56 12.84 -24.69 -7.80
CA VAL A 56 13.51 -25.89 -8.35
C VAL A 56 14.79 -25.56 -9.14
N LYS A 57 14.82 -24.38 -9.77
CA LYS A 57 15.97 -23.90 -10.57
C LYS A 57 17.05 -23.25 -9.73
N GLN A 58 16.84 -23.13 -8.41
CA GLN A 58 17.76 -22.46 -7.50
C GLN A 58 18.11 -21.04 -7.97
N LEU A 59 17.10 -20.30 -8.43
CA LEU A 59 17.24 -18.89 -8.81
C LEU A 59 17.72 -18.12 -7.59
N ASP A 60 18.76 -17.31 -7.72
CA ASP A 60 19.39 -16.54 -6.65
C ASP A 60 19.64 -15.06 -7.02
N GLU A 61 19.41 -14.70 -8.28
CA GLU A 61 19.49 -13.33 -8.76
C GLU A 61 18.36 -12.48 -8.18
N ILE A 62 18.66 -11.25 -7.84
CA ILE A 62 17.64 -10.32 -7.35
C ILE A 62 16.76 -9.81 -8.48
N TYR A 63 15.50 -9.60 -8.16
CA TYR A 63 14.55 -8.95 -9.06
C TYR A 63 13.66 -7.98 -8.29
N THR A 64 13.11 -7.00 -8.99
CA THR A 64 12.16 -6.04 -8.43
C THR A 64 10.80 -6.12 -9.11
N VAL A 65 9.75 -5.96 -8.32
CA VAL A 65 8.37 -5.85 -8.79
C VAL A 65 7.85 -4.47 -8.43
N GLY A 66 7.56 -3.68 -9.44
CA GLY A 66 7.08 -2.31 -9.28
C GLY A 66 7.01 -1.56 -10.62
N PRO A 67 6.42 -0.38 -10.65
CA PRO A 67 5.70 0.24 -9.53
C PRO A 67 4.36 -0.45 -9.24
N ILE A 68 4.08 -0.67 -7.97
CA ILE A 68 2.78 -1.10 -7.49
C ILE A 68 2.08 0.12 -6.94
N THR A 69 0.89 0.43 -7.42
CA THR A 69 0.15 1.60 -6.94
C THR A 69 -0.26 1.44 -5.48
N VAL A 70 0.10 2.42 -4.66
CA VAL A 70 -0.35 2.56 -3.28
C VAL A 70 -1.61 3.40 -3.25
N ARG A 71 -2.70 2.84 -2.76
CA ARG A 71 -3.93 3.53 -2.40
C ARG A 71 -4.29 3.13 -0.98
N SER A 72 -4.10 4.04 -0.04
CA SER A 72 -4.38 3.82 1.37
C SER A 72 -5.04 5.05 1.97
N ALA A 73 -5.40 4.98 3.23
CA ALA A 73 -5.90 6.12 3.97
C ALA A 73 -5.06 6.34 5.23
N CYS A 74 -4.76 7.60 5.53
CA CYS A 74 -4.12 7.97 6.78
C CYS A 74 -5.03 7.60 7.97
N SER A 75 -4.50 6.84 8.93
CA SER A 75 -5.27 6.42 10.10
C SER A 75 -5.75 7.57 10.98
N HIS A 76 -5.08 8.74 10.92
CA HIS A 76 -5.42 9.88 11.75
C HIS A 76 -6.62 10.69 11.21
N HIS A 77 -6.73 10.84 9.89
CA HIS A 77 -7.71 11.73 9.26
C HIS A 77 -8.57 11.06 8.19
N LEU A 78 -8.32 9.77 7.89
CA LEU A 78 -8.98 8.95 6.85
C LEU A 78 -8.90 9.54 5.43
N VAL A 79 -8.00 10.49 5.21
CA VAL A 79 -7.72 11.06 3.89
C VAL A 79 -6.69 10.24 3.12
N PRO A 80 -6.66 10.31 1.78
CA PRO A 80 -5.83 9.45 0.95
C PRO A 80 -4.32 9.54 1.27
N ILE A 81 -3.66 8.39 1.13
CA ILE A 81 -2.22 8.23 0.91
C ILE A 81 -2.08 7.60 -0.47
N MET A 82 -1.41 8.29 -1.39
CA MET A 82 -1.31 7.88 -2.79
C MET A 82 0.13 7.87 -3.26
N GLY A 83 0.54 6.79 -3.91
CA GLY A 83 1.92 6.68 -4.39
C GLY A 83 2.25 5.36 -5.04
N ASN A 84 3.50 4.98 -4.94
CA ASN A 84 4.05 3.77 -5.53
C ASN A 84 4.88 2.97 -4.53
N CYS A 85 4.88 1.67 -4.72
CA CYS A 85 5.66 0.70 -3.95
C CYS A 85 6.50 -0.15 -4.89
N TRP A 86 7.71 -0.48 -4.48
CA TRP A 86 8.60 -1.42 -5.15
C TRP A 86 9.02 -2.50 -4.16
N ILE A 87 8.99 -3.74 -4.61
CA ILE A 87 9.36 -4.92 -3.82
C ILE A 87 10.53 -5.59 -4.50
N GLY A 88 11.68 -5.68 -3.82
CA GLY A 88 12.86 -6.41 -4.26
C GLY A 88 12.95 -7.75 -3.55
N ILE A 89 13.26 -8.78 -4.30
CA ILE A 89 13.37 -10.15 -3.81
C ILE A 89 14.70 -10.76 -4.24
N LYS A 90 15.43 -11.32 -3.29
CA LYS A 90 16.40 -12.37 -3.55
C LYS A 90 15.72 -13.71 -3.23
N PRO A 91 15.48 -14.58 -4.22
CA PRO A 91 14.70 -15.79 -4.00
C PRO A 91 15.30 -16.71 -2.93
N GLY A 92 14.42 -17.35 -2.18
CA GLY A 92 14.77 -18.43 -1.26
C GLY A 92 14.28 -19.76 -1.77
N VAL A 93 13.76 -20.59 -0.88
CA VAL A 93 13.27 -21.94 -1.20
C VAL A 93 11.97 -21.95 -2.00
N ARG A 94 11.24 -20.83 -1.99
CA ARG A 94 9.94 -20.67 -2.66
C ARG A 94 9.88 -19.39 -3.47
N VAL A 95 9.08 -19.43 -4.53
CA VAL A 95 8.77 -18.27 -5.37
C VAL A 95 7.26 -18.11 -5.55
N ILE A 96 6.81 -16.88 -5.82
CA ILE A 96 5.40 -16.57 -6.10
C ILE A 96 5.27 -15.83 -7.42
N GLY A 97 4.10 -15.94 -8.05
CA GLY A 97 3.84 -15.24 -9.32
C GLY A 97 3.79 -13.72 -9.14
N LEU A 98 4.27 -12.96 -10.13
CA LEU A 98 4.38 -11.50 -10.09
C LEU A 98 3.08 -10.79 -9.67
N SER A 99 1.93 -11.22 -10.19
CA SER A 99 0.63 -10.65 -9.84
C SER A 99 0.25 -10.82 -8.36
N LYS A 100 0.92 -11.70 -7.64
CA LYS A 100 0.63 -11.95 -6.22
C LYS A 100 1.17 -10.84 -5.34
N PHE A 101 2.33 -10.28 -5.70
CA PHE A 101 2.89 -9.11 -5.02
C PHE A 101 1.90 -7.93 -5.04
N THR A 102 1.35 -7.62 -6.21
CA THR A 102 0.35 -6.55 -6.36
C THR A 102 -0.91 -6.82 -5.55
N ARG A 103 -1.41 -8.07 -5.56
CA ARG A 103 -2.64 -8.41 -4.80
C ARG A 103 -2.45 -8.33 -3.30
N VAL A 104 -1.29 -8.77 -2.80
CA VAL A 104 -0.98 -8.69 -1.37
C VAL A 104 -0.77 -7.23 -0.95
N ALA A 105 -0.07 -6.45 -1.76
CA ALA A 105 0.12 -5.02 -1.54
C ALA A 105 -1.23 -4.28 -1.49
N ASP A 106 -2.12 -4.50 -2.48
CA ASP A 106 -3.46 -3.91 -2.50
C ASP A 106 -4.26 -4.30 -1.25
N TRP A 107 -4.21 -5.55 -0.81
CA TRP A 107 -4.88 -6.00 0.40
C TRP A 107 -4.33 -5.35 1.66
N VAL A 108 -3.00 -5.20 1.78
CA VAL A 108 -2.37 -4.51 2.91
C VAL A 108 -2.74 -3.03 2.90
N PHE A 109 -2.60 -2.34 1.76
CA PHE A 109 -2.82 -0.90 1.67
C PHE A 109 -4.29 -0.50 1.75
N SER A 110 -5.22 -1.40 1.46
CA SER A 110 -6.66 -1.15 1.61
C SER A 110 -7.11 -1.17 3.07
N ARG A 111 -6.44 -0.39 3.91
CA ARG A 111 -6.71 -0.21 5.36
C ARG A 111 -6.29 1.19 5.78
N PRO A 112 -6.84 1.71 6.90
CA PRO A 112 -6.27 2.90 7.51
C PRO A 112 -4.92 2.56 8.17
N HIS A 113 -3.85 3.22 7.73
CA HIS A 113 -2.47 3.00 8.19
C HIS A 113 -1.71 4.30 8.44
N ILE A 114 -0.61 4.19 9.16
CA ILE A 114 0.57 5.02 8.93
C ILE A 114 1.51 4.27 7.98
N GLN A 115 2.21 5.01 7.11
CA GLN A 115 3.01 4.40 6.03
C GLN A 115 4.11 3.47 6.57
N GLU A 116 4.69 3.82 7.70
CA GLU A 116 5.76 3.07 8.38
C GLU A 116 5.29 1.68 8.82
N GLU A 117 4.07 1.56 9.34
CA GLU A 117 3.49 0.28 9.69
C GLU A 117 3.07 -0.51 8.45
N ALA A 118 2.51 0.16 7.46
CA ALA A 118 2.07 -0.49 6.23
C ALA A 118 3.21 -1.22 5.51
N VAL A 119 4.41 -0.61 5.44
CA VAL A 119 5.59 -1.25 4.82
C VAL A 119 6.07 -2.46 5.61
N MET A 120 5.99 -2.40 6.94
CA MET A 120 6.36 -3.52 7.81
C MET A 120 5.41 -4.69 7.65
N ILE A 121 4.09 -4.43 7.67
CA ILE A 121 3.06 -5.46 7.47
C ILE A 121 3.22 -6.11 6.09
N LEU A 122 3.46 -5.32 5.04
CA LEU A 122 3.68 -5.86 3.70
C LEU A 122 4.91 -6.77 3.67
N ALA A 123 6.00 -6.37 4.34
CA ALA A 123 7.21 -7.19 4.42
C ALA A 123 6.94 -8.52 5.14
N ASP A 124 6.22 -8.50 6.27
CA ASP A 124 5.85 -9.71 7.02
C ASP A 124 5.02 -10.69 6.16
N GLU A 125 4.06 -10.15 5.39
CA GLU A 125 3.21 -10.98 4.55
C GLU A 125 3.97 -11.58 3.35
N ILE A 126 4.88 -10.84 2.72
CA ILE A 126 5.72 -11.37 1.63
C ILE A 126 6.68 -12.44 2.15
N GLU A 127 7.33 -12.23 3.31
CA GLU A 127 8.21 -13.25 3.90
C GLU A 127 7.48 -14.56 4.18
N LYS A 128 6.27 -14.51 4.73
CA LYS A 128 5.44 -15.72 4.96
C LYS A 128 5.10 -16.48 3.68
N LEU A 129 5.00 -15.78 2.55
CA LEU A 129 4.54 -16.37 1.30
C LEU A 129 5.66 -17.01 0.46
N CYS A 130 6.86 -16.45 0.47
CA CYS A 130 7.95 -16.93 -0.40
C CYS A 130 9.29 -17.18 0.32
N GLU A 131 9.39 -16.93 1.60
CA GLU A 131 10.59 -17.20 2.40
C GLU A 131 11.88 -16.75 1.68
N PRO A 132 12.01 -15.47 1.30
CA PRO A 132 13.10 -14.99 0.50
C PRO A 132 14.40 -14.93 1.32
N GLN A 133 15.57 -15.10 0.68
CA GLN A 133 16.86 -14.85 1.33
C GLN A 133 17.07 -13.36 1.62
N GLY A 134 16.55 -12.49 0.74
CA GLY A 134 16.56 -11.05 0.90
C GLY A 134 15.25 -10.42 0.45
N LEU A 135 14.77 -9.45 1.22
CA LEU A 135 13.56 -8.67 0.94
C LEU A 135 13.85 -7.19 1.11
N GLY A 136 13.50 -6.40 0.10
CA GLY A 136 13.49 -4.94 0.17
C GLY A 136 12.15 -4.40 -0.28
N ILE A 137 11.61 -3.42 0.45
CA ILE A 137 10.38 -2.71 0.05
C ILE A 137 10.62 -1.22 0.19
N ILE A 138 10.26 -0.45 -0.83
CA ILE A 138 10.26 1.01 -0.80
C ILE A 138 8.84 1.47 -1.11
N ILE A 139 8.36 2.43 -0.31
CA ILE A 139 7.11 3.16 -0.58
C ILE A 139 7.45 4.64 -0.73
N LYS A 140 6.99 5.24 -1.83
CA LYS A 140 7.03 6.69 -2.07
C LYS A 140 5.61 7.17 -2.24
N ALA A 141 5.10 7.95 -1.29
CA ALA A 141 3.71 8.37 -1.31
C ALA A 141 3.50 9.81 -0.84
N GLN A 142 2.43 10.38 -1.32
CA GLN A 142 1.92 11.70 -0.95
C GLN A 142 0.81 11.52 0.08
N HIS A 143 0.86 12.33 1.14
CA HIS A 143 -0.09 12.31 2.24
C HIS A 143 -1.02 13.50 2.13
N TYR A 144 -2.28 13.26 1.80
CA TYR A 144 -3.26 14.33 1.64
C TYR A 144 -3.62 15.04 2.96
N CYS A 145 -3.34 14.41 4.09
CA CYS A 145 -3.44 15.08 5.39
C CYS A 145 -2.47 16.28 5.54
N MET A 146 -1.38 16.29 4.77
CA MET A 146 -0.42 17.41 4.71
C MET A 146 -0.65 18.33 3.50
N LYS A 147 -1.11 17.78 2.37
CA LYS A 147 -1.23 18.53 1.11
C LYS A 147 -2.52 19.34 1.01
N TRP A 148 -3.64 18.70 1.32
CA TRP A 148 -4.98 19.25 1.15
C TRP A 148 -5.42 20.13 2.31
N ARG A 149 -4.97 19.81 3.52
CA ARG A 149 -5.31 20.50 4.77
C ARG A 149 -4.09 20.57 5.70
N GLY A 150 -4.24 21.17 6.87
CA GLY A 150 -3.17 21.33 7.87
C GLY A 150 -2.07 22.26 7.36
N VAL A 151 -0.87 21.73 7.19
CA VAL A 151 0.30 22.53 6.75
C VAL A 151 0.24 22.96 5.29
N LYS A 152 -0.60 22.32 4.46
CA LYS A 152 -0.84 22.64 3.04
C LYS A 152 0.45 22.67 2.20
N GLU A 153 1.33 21.67 2.39
CA GLU A 153 2.58 21.58 1.68
C GLU A 153 2.44 20.65 0.44
N PRO A 154 2.24 21.22 -0.77
CA PRO A 154 1.85 20.44 -1.95
C PRO A 154 2.98 19.57 -2.51
N GLN A 155 4.24 19.91 -2.27
CA GLN A 155 5.40 19.19 -2.82
C GLN A 155 5.88 18.06 -1.91
N THR A 156 5.44 18.01 -0.66
CA THR A 156 5.89 17.01 0.30
C THR A 156 5.45 15.60 -0.10
N SER A 157 6.40 14.70 -0.10
CA SER A 157 6.18 13.26 -0.20
C SER A 157 6.99 12.54 0.88
N MET A 158 6.51 11.38 1.30
CA MET A 158 7.24 10.52 2.22
C MET A 158 7.82 9.33 1.46
N VAL A 159 9.09 9.06 1.73
CA VAL A 159 9.80 7.87 1.23
C VAL A 159 10.29 7.10 2.42
N ASN A 160 9.90 5.84 2.53
CA ASN A 160 10.46 4.93 3.53
C ASN A 160 10.73 3.55 2.94
N SER A 161 11.59 2.79 3.59
CA SER A 161 11.96 1.46 3.14
C SER A 161 12.15 0.50 4.30
N VAL A 162 11.93 -0.77 4.02
CA VAL A 162 12.31 -1.91 4.87
C VAL A 162 13.24 -2.81 4.07
N VAL A 163 14.36 -3.22 4.68
CA VAL A 163 15.29 -4.21 4.11
C VAL A 163 15.53 -5.32 5.14
N ARG A 164 15.47 -6.58 4.69
CA ARG A 164 15.60 -7.77 5.53
C ARG A 164 16.49 -8.82 4.86
N GLY A 165 16.95 -9.79 5.65
CA GLY A 165 17.81 -10.85 5.17
C GLY A 165 19.08 -10.32 4.51
N ASP A 166 19.48 -10.87 3.38
CA ASP A 166 20.72 -10.52 2.68
C ASP A 166 20.79 -9.04 2.30
N PHE A 167 19.66 -8.40 1.96
CA PHE A 167 19.65 -6.96 1.65
C PHE A 167 20.01 -6.09 2.87
N ARG A 168 19.88 -6.61 4.08
CA ARG A 168 20.28 -5.91 5.29
C ARG A 168 21.77 -6.10 5.61
N HIS A 169 22.29 -7.28 5.29
CA HIS A 169 23.64 -7.70 5.69
C HIS A 169 24.69 -7.46 4.60
N ASP A 170 24.29 -7.43 3.32
CA ASP A 170 25.17 -7.17 2.19
C ASP A 170 24.88 -5.79 1.57
N PRO A 171 25.81 -4.83 1.72
CA PRO A 171 25.66 -3.49 1.15
C PRO A 171 25.56 -3.49 -0.39
N SER A 172 26.20 -4.44 -1.07
CA SER A 172 26.19 -4.53 -2.55
C SER A 172 24.82 -4.93 -3.06
N LEU A 173 24.20 -5.95 -2.47
CA LEU A 173 22.84 -6.38 -2.79
C LEU A 173 21.81 -5.28 -2.47
N LYS A 174 22.02 -4.60 -1.36
CA LYS A 174 21.18 -3.44 -1.01
C LYS A 174 21.30 -2.32 -2.05
N GLN A 175 22.50 -2.02 -2.51
CA GLN A 175 22.73 -0.99 -3.53
C GLN A 175 22.11 -1.39 -4.86
N GLU A 176 22.27 -2.64 -5.29
CA GLU A 176 21.68 -3.19 -6.49
C GLU A 176 20.14 -3.08 -6.46
N PHE A 177 19.51 -3.43 -5.35
CA PHE A 177 18.07 -3.25 -5.17
C PHE A 177 17.64 -1.80 -5.39
N PHE A 178 18.33 -0.84 -4.77
CA PHE A 178 17.99 0.58 -4.95
C PHE A 178 18.23 1.06 -6.38
N GLU A 179 19.23 0.51 -7.08
CA GLU A 179 19.49 0.84 -8.47
C GLU A 179 18.40 0.31 -9.41
N LEU A 180 17.97 -0.93 -9.23
CA LEU A 180 16.85 -1.51 -9.98
C LEU A 180 15.56 -0.69 -9.78
N VAL A 181 15.29 -0.22 -8.57
CA VAL A 181 14.16 0.67 -8.30
C VAL A 181 14.30 1.99 -9.06
N ARG A 182 15.48 2.62 -9.06
CA ARG A 182 15.73 3.87 -9.81
C ARG A 182 15.51 3.69 -11.30
N GLN A 183 15.94 2.57 -11.88
CA GLN A 183 15.70 2.27 -13.29
C GLN A 183 14.20 2.16 -13.60
N GLN A 184 13.43 1.49 -12.74
CA GLN A 184 11.98 1.41 -12.90
C GLN A 184 11.29 2.77 -12.74
N GLU A 185 11.78 3.65 -11.85
CA GLU A 185 11.26 5.01 -11.71
C GLU A 185 11.51 5.87 -12.95
N ALA A 186 12.68 5.74 -13.55
CA ALA A 186 13.01 6.48 -14.78
C ALA A 186 12.04 6.17 -15.92
N LEU A 187 11.52 4.94 -16.00
CA LEU A 187 10.51 4.55 -16.99
C LEU A 187 9.13 5.21 -16.78
N LEU A 188 8.84 5.72 -15.57
CA LEU A 188 7.60 6.43 -15.29
C LEU A 188 7.65 7.90 -15.74
N SER A 189 8.83 8.42 -15.97
CA SER A 189 9.07 9.84 -16.29
C SER A 189 9.30 10.07 -17.80
N SER A 190 9.38 8.98 -18.58
CA SER A 190 9.50 8.98 -20.03
C SER A 190 8.12 8.83 -20.68
#